data_b73fd9abc1107a0ce113ec6e1c975f28
#
_entry.id   b73fd9abc1107a0ce113ec6e1c975f28
#
_cell.length_a   1.000
_cell.length_b   1.000
_cell.length_c   1.000
_cell.angle_alpha   90.00
_cell.angle_beta   90.00
_cell.angle_gamma   90.00
#
_symmetry.space_group_name_H-M   'P 1'
#
loop_
_entity.id
_entity.type
_entity.pdbx_description
1 polymer ?
#
loop_
_entity_poly.entity_id
_entity_poly.type
_entity_poly.pdbx_seq_one_letter_code
_entity_poly.pdbx_strand_id
1 'polypeptide(L)'
;KVLKEDRESMYFSTIYRSLGFLAVAFGILFFYTKKTFSQFTTVVLVGLVMVLDLFVVAKNYVKADDFVSKSQIERPFGEPTEADARILEDTTHFRVFDIDGNMNSARASFYHQSIGGYHAAKPKKIQELFDYQIAKNNIEMLNMLNAKYILQTNKEGVQQALENPNANGNAWFVSKVKFVKSGDEEMKALDKLETKEEVVINSLVNDIKENSFEKDSTATINLVSYKPNHLKYVSNNSKNGFGVFSEMYYEKGWIATIDGKETSILNVNYVLRGLQIPAGKHTIEFKFEPQVVKTGSTIALISTLLMLLTIGLGIFYWRKQNKNLAEIK
;
A
#
# COMPACT_ATOMS: atom_id res chain seq x y z
N LYS A 1 9.30 -37.82 -4.67
CA LYS A 1 8.49 -39.02 -4.54
C LYS A 1 7.43 -38.82 -3.45
N VAL A 2 7.81 -38.50 -2.22
CA VAL A 2 6.92 -38.26 -1.06
C VAL A 2 5.80 -37.24 -1.36
N LEU A 3 6.13 -36.05 -1.93
CA LEU A 3 5.14 -35.02 -2.27
C LEU A 3 4.08 -35.49 -3.30
N LYS A 4 4.43 -36.42 -4.18
CA LYS A 4 3.47 -36.98 -5.15
C LYS A 4 2.52 -37.94 -4.45
N GLU A 5 3.03 -38.79 -3.58
CA GLU A 5 2.25 -39.76 -2.80
C GLU A 5 1.28 -39.05 -1.85
N ASP A 6 1.72 -37.98 -1.18
CA ASP A 6 0.87 -37.13 -0.33
C ASP A 6 -0.27 -36.47 -1.12
N ARG A 7 0.04 -35.88 -2.28
CA ARG A 7 -0.98 -35.26 -3.14
C ARG A 7 -2.00 -36.28 -3.64
N GLU A 8 -1.55 -37.46 -4.01
CA GLU A 8 -2.41 -38.57 -4.48
C GLU A 8 -3.33 -39.05 -3.35
N SER A 9 -2.79 -39.23 -2.15
CA SER A 9 -3.56 -39.58 -0.96
C SER A 9 -4.62 -38.51 -0.61
N MET A 10 -4.25 -37.24 -0.60
CA MET A 10 -5.19 -36.15 -0.37
C MET A 10 -6.29 -36.05 -1.43
N TYR A 11 -5.95 -36.32 -2.68
CA TYR A 11 -6.89 -36.30 -3.80
C TYR A 11 -7.95 -37.38 -3.64
N PHE A 12 -7.53 -38.62 -3.43
CA PHE A 12 -8.48 -39.75 -3.23
C PHE A 12 -9.31 -39.59 -1.96
N SER A 13 -8.72 -39.17 -0.87
CA SER A 13 -9.45 -38.87 0.38
C SER A 13 -10.56 -37.81 0.15
N THR A 14 -10.27 -36.75 -0.60
CA THR A 14 -11.25 -35.72 -0.94
C THR A 14 -12.37 -36.28 -1.82
N ILE A 15 -12.05 -37.13 -2.81
CA ILE A 15 -13.05 -37.75 -3.68
C ILE A 15 -13.98 -38.66 -2.87
N TYR A 16 -13.44 -39.55 -2.05
CA TYR A 16 -14.27 -40.47 -1.24
C TYR A 16 -15.17 -39.72 -0.26
N ARG A 17 -14.65 -38.66 0.37
CA ARG A 17 -15.47 -37.81 1.23
C ARG A 17 -16.62 -37.18 0.45
N SER A 18 -16.33 -36.56 -0.70
CA SER A 18 -17.35 -35.87 -1.52
C SER A 18 -18.40 -36.85 -2.03
N LEU A 19 -18.00 -38.06 -2.45
CA LEU A 19 -18.93 -39.13 -2.84
C LEU A 19 -19.84 -39.55 -1.67
N GLY A 20 -19.29 -39.67 -0.46
CA GLY A 20 -20.05 -39.97 0.76
C GLY A 20 -21.14 -38.92 1.03
N PHE A 21 -20.79 -37.61 1.02
CA PHE A 21 -21.75 -36.54 1.21
C PHE A 21 -22.80 -36.48 0.09
N LEU A 22 -22.41 -36.73 -1.17
CA LEU A 22 -23.34 -36.80 -2.29
C LEU A 22 -24.32 -37.95 -2.14
N ALA A 23 -23.87 -39.15 -1.69
CA ALA A 23 -24.73 -40.29 -1.44
C ALA A 23 -25.76 -40.00 -0.33
N VAL A 24 -25.33 -39.34 0.75
CA VAL A 24 -26.23 -38.93 1.84
C VAL A 24 -27.25 -37.91 1.32
N ALA A 25 -26.83 -36.90 0.59
CA ALA A 25 -27.72 -35.90 0.00
C ALA A 25 -28.74 -36.51 -0.97
N PHE A 26 -28.27 -37.42 -1.81
CA PHE A 26 -29.14 -38.22 -2.70
C PHE A 26 -30.17 -39.05 -1.93
N GLY A 27 -29.75 -39.71 -0.86
CA GLY A 27 -30.64 -40.47 0.03
C GLY A 27 -31.75 -39.60 0.64
N ILE A 28 -31.39 -38.41 1.13
CA ILE A 28 -32.36 -37.42 1.68
C ILE A 28 -33.40 -37.05 0.61
N LEU A 29 -32.93 -36.71 -0.59
CA LEU A 29 -33.81 -36.35 -1.72
C LEU A 29 -34.68 -37.52 -2.16
N PHE A 30 -34.15 -38.74 -2.17
CA PHE A 30 -34.92 -39.97 -2.49
C PHE A 30 -36.05 -40.18 -1.48
N PHE A 31 -35.81 -40.04 -0.18
CA PHE A 31 -36.88 -40.17 0.83
C PHE A 31 -37.88 -39.02 0.75
N TYR A 32 -37.48 -37.82 0.31
CA TYR A 32 -38.42 -36.77 -0.01
C TYR A 32 -39.37 -37.13 -1.17
N THR A 33 -38.83 -37.69 -2.27
CA THR A 33 -39.69 -38.17 -3.39
C THR A 33 -40.66 -39.27 -2.99
N LYS A 34 -40.28 -40.11 -2.02
CA LYS A 34 -41.16 -41.14 -1.43
C LYS A 34 -42.14 -40.56 -0.39
N LYS A 35 -42.20 -39.23 -0.22
CA LYS A 35 -43.05 -38.54 0.76
C LYS A 35 -42.81 -38.94 2.22
N THR A 36 -41.66 -39.55 2.53
CA THR A 36 -41.26 -39.91 3.90
C THR A 36 -40.81 -38.67 4.67
N PHE A 37 -40.11 -37.76 4.01
CA PHE A 37 -39.69 -36.50 4.61
C PHE A 37 -40.55 -35.32 4.11
N SER A 38 -40.86 -34.40 5.04
CA SER A 38 -41.49 -33.13 4.68
C SER A 38 -40.48 -32.21 3.94
N GLN A 39 -41.02 -31.23 3.19
CA GLN A 39 -40.17 -30.26 2.53
C GLN A 39 -39.24 -29.54 3.51
N PHE A 40 -39.77 -29.14 4.67
CA PHE A 40 -38.97 -28.46 5.72
C PHE A 40 -37.86 -29.37 6.25
N THR A 41 -38.17 -30.63 6.57
CA THR A 41 -37.18 -31.61 7.04
C THR A 41 -36.08 -31.83 6.01
N THR A 42 -36.43 -31.92 4.73
CA THR A 42 -35.47 -32.12 3.63
C THR A 42 -34.52 -30.97 3.52
N VAL A 43 -35.02 -29.71 3.55
CA VAL A 43 -34.20 -28.51 3.48
C VAL A 43 -33.22 -28.45 4.66
N VAL A 44 -33.70 -28.72 5.88
CA VAL A 44 -32.85 -28.73 7.08
C VAL A 44 -31.77 -29.79 6.99
N LEU A 45 -32.10 -31.01 6.58
CA LEU A 45 -31.13 -32.12 6.48
C LEU A 45 -30.09 -31.87 5.38
N VAL A 46 -30.48 -31.37 4.20
CA VAL A 46 -29.52 -30.99 3.15
C VAL A 46 -28.63 -29.86 3.61
N GLY A 47 -29.19 -28.82 4.25
CA GLY A 47 -28.42 -27.74 4.83
C GLY A 47 -27.39 -28.21 5.87
N LEU A 48 -27.76 -29.15 6.71
CA LEU A 48 -26.87 -29.75 7.71
C LEU A 48 -25.72 -30.54 7.07
N VAL A 49 -26.00 -31.33 6.03
CA VAL A 49 -24.99 -32.03 5.24
C VAL A 49 -24.00 -31.07 4.61
N MET A 50 -24.49 -29.94 4.02
CA MET A 50 -23.62 -28.89 3.46
C MET A 50 -22.72 -28.26 4.52
N VAL A 51 -23.28 -27.91 5.69
CA VAL A 51 -22.51 -27.32 6.80
C VAL A 51 -21.43 -28.29 7.29
N LEU A 52 -21.76 -29.58 7.41
CA LEU A 52 -20.81 -30.62 7.84
C LEU A 52 -19.66 -30.78 6.83
N ASP A 53 -19.95 -30.82 5.52
CA ASP A 53 -18.92 -30.94 4.49
C ASP A 53 -17.99 -29.72 4.53
N LEU A 54 -18.55 -28.51 4.57
CA LEU A 54 -17.75 -27.28 4.68
C LEU A 54 -16.92 -27.23 5.97
N PHE A 55 -17.48 -27.67 7.09
CA PHE A 55 -16.77 -27.71 8.37
C PHE A 55 -15.56 -28.65 8.34
N VAL A 56 -15.72 -29.84 7.74
CA VAL A 56 -14.61 -30.81 7.58
C VAL A 56 -13.49 -30.22 6.72
N VAL A 57 -13.85 -29.48 5.65
CA VAL A 57 -12.87 -28.78 4.82
C VAL A 57 -12.20 -27.63 5.58
N ALA A 58 -12.98 -26.82 6.29
CA ALA A 58 -12.49 -25.67 7.03
C ALA A 58 -11.44 -26.05 8.09
N LYS A 59 -11.60 -27.22 8.74
CA LYS A 59 -10.62 -27.74 9.71
C LYS A 59 -9.22 -28.00 9.13
N ASN A 60 -9.09 -28.16 7.80
CA ASN A 60 -7.78 -28.31 7.17
C ASN A 60 -7.04 -26.96 7.06
N TYR A 61 -7.77 -25.84 7.08
CA TYR A 61 -7.25 -24.50 6.89
C TYR A 61 -7.20 -23.67 8.18
N VAL A 62 -8.04 -24.02 9.18
CA VAL A 62 -8.10 -23.32 10.45
C VAL A 62 -7.95 -24.33 11.58
N LYS A 63 -6.79 -24.34 12.22
CA LYS A 63 -6.44 -25.22 13.34
C LYS A 63 -6.34 -24.41 14.63
N ALA A 64 -6.39 -25.08 15.77
CA ALA A 64 -6.24 -24.44 17.06
C ALA A 64 -4.91 -23.67 17.20
N ASP A 65 -3.85 -24.22 16.60
CA ASP A 65 -2.49 -23.65 16.61
C ASP A 65 -2.36 -22.38 15.75
N ASP A 66 -3.33 -22.09 14.88
CA ASP A 66 -3.37 -20.86 14.08
C ASP A 66 -3.88 -19.66 14.92
N PHE A 67 -4.46 -19.93 16.10
CA PHE A 67 -4.91 -18.88 17.01
C PHE A 67 -3.78 -18.49 17.97
N VAL A 68 -3.37 -17.23 17.87
CA VAL A 68 -2.34 -16.67 18.74
C VAL A 68 -2.96 -15.73 19.76
N SER A 69 -2.24 -15.45 20.85
CA SER A 69 -2.70 -14.51 21.85
C SER A 69 -2.81 -13.08 21.32
N LYS A 70 -3.65 -12.27 21.93
CA LYS A 70 -3.82 -10.86 21.57
C LYS A 70 -2.48 -10.11 21.59
N SER A 71 -1.63 -10.37 22.58
CA SER A 71 -0.30 -9.75 22.70
C SER A 71 0.63 -10.10 21.54
N GLN A 72 0.56 -11.33 21.01
CA GLN A 72 1.34 -11.73 19.84
C GLN A 72 0.86 -11.05 18.56
N ILE A 73 -0.45 -10.75 18.43
CA ILE A 73 -0.99 -9.99 17.30
C ILE A 73 -0.59 -8.52 17.40
N GLU A 74 -0.68 -7.93 18.60
CA GLU A 74 -0.37 -6.51 18.83
C GLU A 74 1.14 -6.22 18.73
N ARG A 75 1.98 -7.21 19.02
CA ARG A 75 3.45 -7.08 19.00
C ARG A 75 4.09 -8.24 18.24
N PRO A 76 3.89 -8.33 16.92
CA PRO A 76 4.36 -9.46 16.12
C PRO A 76 5.89 -9.57 16.07
N PHE A 77 6.60 -8.48 16.39
CA PHE A 77 8.07 -8.42 16.41
C PHE A 77 8.65 -8.26 17.83
N GLY A 78 7.83 -8.46 18.87
CA GLY A 78 8.24 -8.29 20.27
C GLY A 78 8.32 -6.83 20.71
N GLU A 79 9.17 -6.52 21.68
CA GLU A 79 9.42 -5.15 22.12
C GLU A 79 10.40 -4.45 21.18
N PRO A 80 10.39 -3.09 21.12
CA PRO A 80 11.40 -2.32 20.41
C PRO A 80 12.81 -2.62 20.97
N THR A 81 13.79 -2.72 20.08
CA THR A 81 15.21 -2.80 20.49
C THR A 81 15.69 -1.43 21.00
N GLU A 82 16.88 -1.38 21.61
CA GLU A 82 17.52 -0.11 21.97
C GLU A 82 17.72 0.81 20.76
N ALA A 83 18.02 0.22 19.59
CA ALA A 83 18.12 0.96 18.34
C ALA A 83 16.78 1.59 17.93
N ASP A 84 15.68 0.81 18.04
CA ASP A 84 14.34 1.33 17.76
C ASP A 84 13.96 2.42 18.76
N ALA A 85 14.23 2.23 20.06
CA ALA A 85 13.91 3.21 21.10
C ALA A 85 14.60 4.55 20.83
N ARG A 86 15.89 4.53 20.47
CA ARG A 86 16.64 5.72 20.09
C ARG A 86 16.03 6.46 18.90
N ILE A 87 15.59 5.74 17.88
CA ILE A 87 14.93 6.35 16.70
C ILE A 87 13.58 6.94 17.08
N LEU A 88 12.82 6.29 17.97
CA LEU A 88 11.50 6.75 18.40
C LEU A 88 11.53 8.01 19.29
N GLU A 89 12.69 8.37 19.85
CA GLU A 89 12.89 9.64 20.55
C GLU A 89 12.89 10.85 19.59
N ASP A 90 13.24 10.62 18.32
CA ASP A 90 13.23 11.68 17.30
C ASP A 90 11.82 11.87 16.74
N THR A 91 11.21 13.00 17.07
CA THR A 91 9.84 13.36 16.67
C THR A 91 9.76 14.05 15.32
N THR A 92 10.88 14.25 14.61
CA THR A 92 10.89 14.84 13.27
C THR A 92 10.39 13.84 12.21
N HIS A 93 10.00 14.33 11.04
CA HIS A 93 9.57 13.46 9.95
C HIS A 93 10.77 13.02 9.11
N PHE A 94 11.05 11.74 9.09
CA PHE A 94 12.15 11.12 8.34
C PHE A 94 11.79 9.67 7.97
N ARG A 95 12.65 9.01 7.21
CA ARG A 95 12.55 7.58 6.94
C ARG A 95 13.74 6.82 7.51
N VAL A 96 13.50 5.52 7.75
CA VAL A 96 14.49 4.56 8.22
C VAL A 96 14.74 3.54 7.12
N PHE A 97 15.99 3.18 6.93
CA PHE A 97 16.39 2.07 6.05
C PHE A 97 17.01 0.95 6.86
N ASP A 98 16.49 -0.26 6.71
CA ASP A 98 17.04 -1.46 7.34
C ASP A 98 17.91 -2.20 6.33
N ILE A 99 19.24 -2.22 6.55
CA ILE A 99 20.17 -2.88 5.64
C ILE A 99 19.96 -4.40 5.65
N ASP A 100 19.67 -5.01 6.79
CA ASP A 100 19.58 -6.47 6.92
C ASP A 100 18.30 -7.01 6.25
N GLY A 101 17.18 -6.34 6.48
CA GLY A 101 15.88 -6.71 5.90
C GLY A 101 15.63 -6.10 4.54
N ASN A 102 16.42 -5.13 4.11
CA ASN A 102 16.32 -4.43 2.83
C ASN A 102 14.88 -3.93 2.56
N MET A 103 14.42 -4.05 1.30
CA MET A 103 13.09 -3.62 0.86
C MET A 103 11.93 -4.47 1.41
N ASN A 104 12.20 -5.54 2.15
CA ASN A 104 11.19 -6.46 2.67
C ASN A 104 11.12 -6.49 4.20
N SER A 105 11.83 -5.59 4.89
CA SER A 105 11.83 -5.52 6.35
C SER A 105 10.46 -5.13 6.90
N ALA A 106 9.66 -6.13 7.27
CA ALA A 106 8.38 -5.92 7.91
C ALA A 106 8.54 -5.32 9.32
N ARG A 107 9.64 -5.70 10.04
CA ARG A 107 9.92 -5.18 11.37
C ARG A 107 10.21 -3.67 11.34
N ALA A 108 11.07 -3.20 10.43
CA ALA A 108 11.39 -1.79 10.30
C ALA A 108 10.14 -0.95 9.96
N SER A 109 9.25 -1.45 9.08
CA SER A 109 8.01 -0.76 8.74
C SER A 109 6.93 -0.82 9.83
N PHE A 110 7.06 -1.72 10.80
CA PHE A 110 6.16 -1.78 11.96
C PHE A 110 6.48 -0.69 13.00
N TYR A 111 7.76 -0.46 13.27
CA TYR A 111 8.19 0.52 14.28
C TYR A 111 8.44 1.92 13.72
N HIS A 112 8.79 2.03 12.43
CA HIS A 112 9.29 3.26 11.83
C HIS A 112 8.67 3.52 10.46
N GLN A 113 8.78 4.76 9.98
CA GLN A 113 8.54 5.09 8.58
C GLN A 113 9.69 4.55 7.72
N SER A 114 9.56 3.31 7.27
CA SER A 114 10.61 2.64 6.51
C SER A 114 10.55 2.96 5.01
N ILE A 115 11.72 3.01 4.36
CA ILE A 115 11.83 3.03 2.89
C ILE A 115 11.33 1.71 2.30
N GLY A 116 11.62 0.60 2.97
CA GLY A 116 11.16 -0.73 2.62
C GLY A 116 9.84 -1.10 3.29
N GLY A 117 9.49 -2.38 3.20
CA GLY A 117 8.31 -2.97 3.80
C GLY A 117 7.78 -4.11 2.95
N TYR A 118 7.22 -5.12 3.61
CA TYR A 118 6.62 -6.23 2.89
C TYR A 118 5.16 -5.90 2.53
N HIS A 119 4.90 -5.67 1.23
CA HIS A 119 3.54 -5.54 0.75
C HIS A 119 3.41 -5.84 -0.76
N ALA A 120 2.24 -6.37 -1.15
CA ALA A 120 2.01 -6.89 -2.50
C ALA A 120 1.91 -5.81 -3.60
N ALA A 121 1.58 -4.57 -3.24
CA ALA A 121 1.36 -3.47 -4.18
C ALA A 121 2.52 -2.45 -4.19
N LYS A 122 3.77 -2.93 -4.02
CA LYS A 122 4.96 -2.08 -4.09
C LYS A 122 5.09 -1.44 -5.48
N PRO A 123 5.26 -0.11 -5.58
CA PRO A 123 5.50 0.54 -6.86
C PRO A 123 6.76 0.00 -7.54
N LYS A 124 6.66 -0.36 -8.83
CA LYS A 124 7.77 -0.94 -9.59
C LYS A 124 9.01 -0.04 -9.58
N LYS A 125 8.83 1.27 -9.75
CA LYS A 125 9.93 2.25 -9.76
C LYS A 125 10.78 2.25 -8.48
N ILE A 126 10.17 2.05 -7.30
CA ILE A 126 10.95 1.99 -6.06
C ILE A 126 11.76 0.70 -5.95
N GLN A 127 11.23 -0.42 -6.46
CA GLN A 127 11.98 -1.67 -6.55
C GLN A 127 13.15 -1.53 -7.53
N GLU A 128 12.94 -0.92 -8.69
CA GLU A 128 14.00 -0.65 -9.67
C GLU A 128 15.08 0.28 -9.11
N LEU A 129 14.68 1.34 -8.37
CA LEU A 129 15.65 2.20 -7.68
C LEU A 129 16.49 1.41 -6.67
N PHE A 130 15.87 0.49 -5.94
CA PHE A 130 16.60 -0.37 -5.04
C PHE A 130 17.57 -1.28 -5.81
N ASP A 131 17.10 -2.02 -6.80
CA ASP A 131 17.89 -3.04 -7.50
C ASP A 131 19.08 -2.44 -8.28
N TYR A 132 18.87 -1.26 -8.87
CA TYR A 132 19.88 -0.63 -9.74
C TYR A 132 20.76 0.40 -9.05
N GLN A 133 20.38 0.91 -7.88
CA GLN A 133 21.10 1.98 -7.19
C GLN A 133 21.40 1.63 -5.73
N ILE A 134 20.38 1.43 -4.88
CA ILE A 134 20.58 1.26 -3.43
C ILE A 134 21.35 -0.03 -3.14
N ALA A 135 21.00 -1.15 -3.79
CA ALA A 135 21.71 -2.43 -3.67
C ALA A 135 23.17 -2.38 -4.17
N LYS A 136 23.51 -1.34 -4.93
CA LYS A 136 24.89 -1.05 -5.37
C LYS A 136 25.62 -0.04 -4.47
N ASN A 137 25.09 0.18 -3.26
CA ASN A 137 25.62 1.11 -2.27
C ASN A 137 25.63 2.59 -2.70
N ASN A 138 24.72 3.00 -3.57
CA ASN A 138 24.54 4.41 -3.88
C ASN A 138 23.81 5.11 -2.72
N ILE A 139 24.59 5.68 -1.79
CA ILE A 139 24.08 6.34 -0.57
C ILE A 139 23.26 7.59 -0.89
N GLU A 140 23.52 8.27 -2.03
CA GLU A 140 22.79 9.45 -2.46
C GLU A 140 21.29 9.15 -2.63
N MET A 141 20.93 7.93 -2.97
CA MET A 141 19.52 7.50 -3.05
C MET A 141 18.86 7.46 -1.67
N LEU A 142 19.58 7.02 -0.64
CA LEU A 142 19.09 7.06 0.73
C LEU A 142 19.01 8.52 1.24
N ASN A 143 19.96 9.36 0.84
CA ASN A 143 19.95 10.80 1.18
C ASN A 143 18.71 11.49 0.62
N MET A 144 18.39 11.32 -0.67
CA MET A 144 17.22 11.94 -1.31
C MET A 144 15.89 11.35 -0.84
N LEU A 145 15.88 10.10 -0.36
CA LEU A 145 14.70 9.48 0.25
C LEU A 145 14.51 9.86 1.73
N ASN A 146 15.32 10.79 2.24
CA ASN A 146 15.30 11.23 3.63
C ASN A 146 15.49 10.07 4.64
N ALA A 147 16.40 9.12 4.33
CA ALA A 147 16.81 8.08 5.26
C ALA A 147 17.73 8.67 6.33
N LYS A 148 17.13 9.21 7.41
CA LYS A 148 17.87 9.81 8.51
C LYS A 148 18.56 8.77 9.39
N TYR A 149 17.95 7.59 9.53
CA TYR A 149 18.52 6.49 10.29
C TYR A 149 18.63 5.25 9.43
N ILE A 150 19.74 4.52 9.64
CA ILE A 150 20.05 3.25 9.00
C ILE A 150 20.15 2.21 10.11
N LEU A 151 19.29 1.17 10.05
CA LEU A 151 19.38 0.02 10.95
C LEU A 151 20.33 -1.01 10.36
N GLN A 152 21.25 -1.49 11.19
CA GLN A 152 22.23 -2.51 10.83
C GLN A 152 22.52 -3.39 12.05
N THR A 153 22.65 -4.70 11.83
CA THR A 153 23.09 -5.63 12.87
C THR A 153 24.61 -5.74 12.86
N ASN A 154 25.23 -5.54 14.01
CA ASN A 154 26.67 -5.66 14.16
C ASN A 154 27.12 -7.14 14.17
N LYS A 155 28.43 -7.39 14.23
CA LYS A 155 29.01 -8.75 14.23
C LYS A 155 28.59 -9.59 15.45
N GLU A 156 28.14 -8.95 16.51
CA GLU A 156 27.69 -9.57 17.76
C GLU A 156 26.18 -9.89 17.75
N GLY A 157 25.49 -9.62 16.63
CA GLY A 157 24.06 -9.85 16.48
C GLY A 157 23.17 -8.75 17.10
N VAL A 158 23.75 -7.62 17.51
CA VAL A 158 23.01 -6.50 18.10
C VAL A 158 22.65 -5.49 17.02
N GLN A 159 21.38 -5.14 16.93
CA GLN A 159 20.89 -4.11 16.00
C GLN A 159 21.30 -2.71 16.49
N GLN A 160 21.83 -1.90 15.60
CA GLN A 160 22.28 -0.53 15.83
C GLN A 160 21.58 0.45 14.92
N ALA A 161 21.31 1.65 15.42
CA ALA A 161 20.79 2.78 14.65
C ALA A 161 21.94 3.74 14.32
N LEU A 162 22.31 3.81 13.05
CA LEU A 162 23.33 4.72 12.53
C LEU A 162 22.61 5.96 11.99
N GLU A 163 22.97 7.14 12.47
CA GLU A 163 22.46 8.40 11.95
C GLU A 163 23.15 8.76 10.63
N ASN A 164 22.36 9.14 9.62
CA ASN A 164 22.85 9.64 8.34
C ASN A 164 22.77 11.17 8.32
N PRO A 165 23.88 11.87 8.58
CA PRO A 165 23.89 13.35 8.60
C PRO A 165 23.71 13.97 7.21
N ASN A 166 23.81 13.17 6.15
CA ASN A 166 23.71 13.62 4.77
C ASN A 166 22.28 13.52 4.19
N ALA A 167 21.31 13.04 4.95
CA ALA A 167 19.92 13.01 4.51
C ALA A 167 19.46 14.41 4.07
N ASN A 168 18.78 14.50 2.91
CA ASN A 168 18.42 15.80 2.31
C ASN A 168 17.25 16.47 3.04
N GLY A 169 16.59 15.77 3.96
CA GLY A 169 15.39 16.26 4.62
C GLY A 169 14.11 16.00 3.79
N ASN A 170 13.03 16.66 4.19
CA ASN A 170 11.72 16.46 3.58
C ASN A 170 11.56 17.17 2.23
N ALA A 171 12.28 18.28 2.04
CA ALA A 171 12.32 19.02 0.77
C ALA A 171 13.53 19.97 0.75
N TRP A 172 14.05 20.24 -0.44
CA TRP A 172 15.20 21.13 -0.64
C TRP A 172 15.16 21.78 -2.02
N PHE A 173 15.90 22.88 -2.19
CA PHE A 173 16.12 23.51 -3.50
C PHE A 173 17.35 22.94 -4.18
N VAL A 174 17.28 22.80 -5.51
CA VAL A 174 18.41 22.44 -6.37
C VAL A 174 18.72 23.54 -7.37
N SER A 175 19.98 23.62 -7.79
CA SER A 175 20.46 24.68 -8.72
C SER A 175 20.57 24.18 -10.16
N LYS A 176 20.71 22.87 -10.41
CA LYS A 176 20.92 22.30 -11.74
C LYS A 176 19.86 21.27 -12.09
N VAL A 177 19.41 21.30 -13.33
CA VAL A 177 18.48 20.32 -13.90
C VAL A 177 19.15 19.60 -15.05
N LYS A 178 19.27 18.30 -14.94
CA LYS A 178 19.79 17.42 -15.98
C LYS A 178 18.64 16.78 -16.74
N PHE A 179 18.50 17.08 -18.01
CA PHE A 179 17.48 16.47 -18.86
C PHE A 179 17.95 15.15 -19.48
N VAL A 180 17.08 14.18 -19.48
CA VAL A 180 17.23 12.87 -20.14
C VAL A 180 16.00 12.56 -20.98
N LYS A 181 16.08 11.55 -21.86
CA LYS A 181 15.01 11.22 -22.81
C LYS A 181 14.41 9.84 -22.62
N SER A 182 14.85 9.08 -21.61
CA SER A 182 14.29 7.76 -21.31
C SER A 182 14.43 7.44 -19.82
N GLY A 183 13.66 6.45 -19.34
CA GLY A 183 13.79 5.95 -17.97
C GLY A 183 15.14 5.29 -17.69
N ASP A 184 15.75 4.64 -18.69
CA ASP A 184 17.07 4.02 -18.57
C ASP A 184 18.16 5.07 -18.44
N GLU A 185 18.08 6.17 -19.21
CA GLU A 185 18.98 7.31 -19.08
C GLU A 185 18.80 8.00 -17.71
N GLU A 186 17.54 8.11 -17.24
CA GLU A 186 17.22 8.68 -15.94
C GLU A 186 17.87 7.84 -14.83
N MET A 187 17.66 6.52 -14.83
CA MET A 187 18.27 5.60 -13.87
C MET A 187 19.82 5.66 -13.88
N LYS A 188 20.42 5.68 -15.08
CA LYS A 188 21.87 5.79 -15.22
C LYS A 188 22.41 7.15 -14.76
N ALA A 189 21.66 8.20 -14.93
CA ALA A 189 22.07 9.53 -14.49
C ALA A 189 22.15 9.66 -12.96
N LEU A 190 21.47 8.77 -12.22
CA LEU A 190 21.56 8.70 -10.75
C LEU A 190 22.89 8.16 -10.23
N ASP A 191 23.69 7.46 -11.03
CA ASP A 191 24.96 6.84 -10.61
C ASP A 191 25.94 7.84 -9.97
N LYS A 192 25.90 9.10 -10.39
CA LYS A 192 26.81 10.17 -9.95
C LYS A 192 26.07 11.47 -9.64
N LEU A 193 24.82 11.36 -9.24
CA LEU A 193 23.97 12.53 -8.95
C LEU A 193 24.31 13.09 -7.57
N GLU A 194 24.64 14.36 -7.50
CA GLU A 194 24.74 15.12 -6.24
C GLU A 194 23.33 15.63 -5.87
N THR A 195 22.56 14.81 -5.15
CA THR A 195 21.13 15.00 -4.96
C THR A 195 20.74 16.31 -4.24
N LYS A 196 21.64 16.93 -3.50
CA LYS A 196 21.45 18.27 -2.88
C LYS A 196 21.55 19.43 -3.87
N GLU A 197 22.27 19.26 -4.97
CA GLU A 197 22.58 20.31 -5.92
C GLU A 197 21.89 20.12 -7.27
N GLU A 198 21.64 18.86 -7.65
CA GLU A 198 21.21 18.50 -8.98
C GLU A 198 19.95 17.63 -8.95
N VAL A 199 19.14 17.76 -10.00
CA VAL A 199 17.97 16.93 -10.24
C VAL A 199 17.97 16.39 -11.66
N VAL A 200 17.52 15.15 -11.84
CA VAL A 200 17.34 14.51 -13.16
C VAL A 200 15.86 14.55 -13.52
N ILE A 201 15.56 14.96 -14.74
CA ILE A 201 14.19 15.06 -15.26
C ILE A 201 14.09 14.41 -16.64
N ASN A 202 13.15 13.49 -16.79
CA ASN A 202 12.83 12.95 -18.10
C ASN A 202 11.95 13.94 -18.88
N SER A 203 12.53 14.56 -19.92
CA SER A 203 11.89 15.58 -20.74
C SER A 203 10.76 15.08 -21.65
N LEU A 204 10.58 13.76 -21.79
CA LEU A 204 9.44 13.19 -22.54
C LEU A 204 8.15 13.16 -21.73
N VAL A 205 8.25 13.21 -20.40
CA VAL A 205 7.08 13.13 -19.49
C VAL A 205 6.87 14.40 -18.69
N ASN A 206 7.79 15.37 -18.76
CA ASN A 206 7.71 16.62 -18.02
C ASN A 206 7.95 17.82 -18.98
N ASP A 207 7.08 18.81 -18.92
CA ASP A 207 7.22 20.05 -19.70
C ASP A 207 7.91 21.15 -18.88
N ILE A 208 9.23 21.08 -18.81
CA ILE A 208 10.10 22.11 -18.22
C ILE A 208 11.26 22.36 -19.18
N LYS A 209 11.66 23.66 -19.31
CA LYS A 209 12.73 24.09 -20.23
C LYS A 209 13.94 24.70 -19.53
N GLU A 210 13.77 25.11 -18.28
CA GLU A 210 14.84 25.69 -17.47
C GLU A 210 15.81 24.61 -17.01
N ASN A 211 17.09 24.76 -17.33
CA ASN A 211 18.14 23.81 -16.98
C ASN A 211 18.99 24.23 -15.78
N SER A 212 18.79 25.44 -15.25
CA SER A 212 19.51 25.95 -14.10
C SER A 212 18.69 26.99 -13.34
N PHE A 213 18.84 27.00 -12.04
CA PHE A 213 18.24 27.96 -11.13
C PHE A 213 19.35 28.67 -10.34
N GLU A 214 19.18 29.95 -10.10
CA GLU A 214 20.18 30.70 -9.35
C GLU A 214 20.21 30.21 -7.88
N LYS A 215 21.41 29.87 -7.40
CA LYS A 215 21.58 29.33 -6.05
C LYS A 215 21.27 30.42 -5.02
N ASP A 216 20.36 30.10 -4.11
CA ASP A 216 20.02 30.92 -2.95
C ASP A 216 20.35 30.10 -1.68
N SER A 217 21.47 30.46 -1.03
CA SER A 217 21.94 29.78 0.18
C SER A 217 21.03 29.99 1.40
N THR A 218 20.07 30.90 1.32
CA THR A 218 19.10 31.23 2.38
C THR A 218 17.74 30.58 2.13
N ALA A 219 17.57 29.97 0.95
CA ALA A 219 16.32 29.34 0.57
C ALA A 219 16.03 28.10 1.42
N THR A 220 14.79 27.97 1.87
CA THR A 220 14.33 26.87 2.71
C THR A 220 12.97 26.35 2.24
N ILE A 221 12.76 25.04 2.39
CA ILE A 221 11.43 24.40 2.29
C ILE A 221 11.25 23.55 3.54
N ASN A 222 10.31 23.89 4.38
CA ASN A 222 10.07 23.21 5.64
C ASN A 222 8.72 22.49 5.63
N LEU A 223 8.69 21.23 6.04
CA LEU A 223 7.47 20.47 6.28
C LEU A 223 6.77 21.02 7.54
N VAL A 224 5.52 21.45 7.40
CA VAL A 224 4.69 22.00 8.49
C VAL A 224 3.71 20.95 9.02
N SER A 225 3.15 20.14 8.12
CA SER A 225 2.19 19.11 8.49
C SER A 225 2.31 17.91 7.54
N TYR A 226 2.34 16.72 8.13
CA TYR A 226 2.34 15.45 7.42
C TYR A 226 1.10 14.64 7.80
N LYS A 227 0.23 14.40 6.84
CA LYS A 227 -0.88 13.45 6.95
C LYS A 227 -0.87 12.55 5.72
N PRO A 228 -1.33 11.31 5.78
CA PRO A 228 -1.24 10.37 4.65
C PRO A 228 -1.76 10.91 3.31
N ASN A 229 -2.80 11.74 3.35
CA ASN A 229 -3.43 12.29 2.15
C ASN A 229 -3.27 13.82 2.01
N HIS A 230 -2.51 14.47 2.89
CA HIS A 230 -2.34 15.91 2.86
C HIS A 230 -1.01 16.34 3.49
N LEU A 231 -0.11 16.84 2.67
CA LEU A 231 1.20 17.38 3.07
C LEU A 231 1.20 18.89 2.91
N LYS A 232 1.76 19.59 3.88
CA LYS A 232 1.88 21.04 3.86
C LYS A 232 3.31 21.47 4.14
N TYR A 233 3.84 22.30 3.26
CA TYR A 233 5.17 22.88 3.37
C TYR A 233 5.09 24.41 3.33
N VAL A 234 6.13 25.06 3.85
CA VAL A 234 6.36 26.50 3.69
C VAL A 234 7.74 26.67 3.06
N SER A 235 7.80 27.35 1.93
CA SER A 235 9.05 27.77 1.31
C SER A 235 9.35 29.25 1.59
N ASN A 236 10.64 29.59 1.56
CA ASN A 236 11.12 30.96 1.57
C ASN A 236 12.38 31.04 0.71
N ASN A 237 12.34 31.77 -0.38
CA ASN A 237 13.42 31.91 -1.37
C ASN A 237 13.41 33.27 -2.00
N SER A 238 14.57 33.85 -2.20
CA SER A 238 14.70 35.22 -2.77
C SER A 238 14.55 35.27 -4.30
N LYS A 239 14.64 34.08 -4.97
CA LYS A 239 14.61 33.91 -6.43
C LYS A 239 13.73 32.74 -6.79
N ASN A 240 13.25 32.66 -8.04
CA ASN A 240 12.58 31.48 -8.54
C ASN A 240 13.50 30.28 -8.38
N GLY A 241 12.99 29.17 -7.85
CA GLY A 241 13.77 27.99 -7.54
C GLY A 241 13.08 26.70 -7.97
N PHE A 242 13.84 25.63 -7.98
CA PHE A 242 13.32 24.28 -8.19
C PHE A 242 13.38 23.50 -6.88
N GLY A 243 12.21 23.20 -6.32
CA GLY A 243 12.09 22.41 -5.09
C GLY A 243 11.91 20.91 -5.39
N VAL A 244 12.73 20.08 -4.74
CA VAL A 244 12.60 18.63 -4.73
C VAL A 244 12.00 18.19 -3.39
N PHE A 245 11.04 17.30 -3.42
CA PHE A 245 10.35 16.79 -2.23
C PHE A 245 10.65 15.30 -2.07
N SER A 246 11.04 14.88 -0.89
CA SER A 246 11.33 13.49 -0.56
C SER A 246 10.04 12.66 -0.46
N GLU A 247 9.19 12.77 -1.48
CA GLU A 247 7.91 12.08 -1.57
C GLU A 247 7.80 11.35 -2.91
N MET A 248 7.26 10.12 -2.86
CA MET A 248 7.08 9.31 -4.07
C MET A 248 6.15 10.01 -5.06
N TYR A 249 6.63 10.16 -6.29
CA TYR A 249 5.79 10.58 -7.40
C TYR A 249 4.78 9.49 -7.75
N TYR A 250 3.52 9.86 -7.78
CA TYR A 250 2.44 9.04 -8.29
C TYR A 250 1.51 9.89 -9.14
N GLU A 251 1.35 9.51 -10.40
CA GLU A 251 0.67 10.30 -11.43
C GLU A 251 -0.80 10.59 -11.12
N LYS A 252 -1.48 9.65 -10.44
CA LYS A 252 -2.94 9.69 -10.30
C LYS A 252 -3.38 10.04 -8.89
N GLY A 253 -4.00 11.20 -8.75
CA GLY A 253 -4.72 11.58 -7.54
C GLY A 253 -4.02 12.61 -6.65
N TRP A 254 -2.72 12.86 -6.80
CA TRP A 254 -2.05 13.96 -6.11
C TRP A 254 -2.24 15.27 -6.85
N ILE A 255 -2.66 16.29 -6.12
CA ILE A 255 -2.82 17.67 -6.58
C ILE A 255 -1.87 18.53 -5.76
N ALA A 256 -1.02 19.32 -6.43
CA ALA A 256 -0.16 20.30 -5.78
C ALA A 256 -0.72 21.70 -5.94
N THR A 257 -0.63 22.50 -4.89
CA THR A 257 -0.95 23.93 -4.95
C THR A 257 0.17 24.77 -4.32
N ILE A 258 0.41 25.96 -4.89
CA ILE A 258 1.23 27.02 -4.29
C ILE A 258 0.29 28.19 -4.00
N ASP A 259 0.13 28.55 -2.72
CA ASP A 259 -0.81 29.57 -2.23
C ASP A 259 -2.25 29.35 -2.72
N GLY A 260 -2.68 28.07 -2.75
CA GLY A 260 -3.99 27.68 -3.21
C GLY A 260 -4.16 27.61 -4.74
N LYS A 261 -3.16 27.96 -5.53
CA LYS A 261 -3.14 27.86 -6.98
C LYS A 261 -2.57 26.51 -7.40
N GLU A 262 -3.29 25.76 -8.21
CA GLU A 262 -2.82 24.47 -8.72
C GLU A 262 -1.56 24.61 -9.58
N THR A 263 -0.62 23.69 -9.39
CA THR A 263 0.65 23.62 -10.13
C THR A 263 0.97 22.17 -10.51
N SER A 264 1.72 21.98 -11.58
CA SER A 264 2.10 20.66 -12.08
C SER A 264 3.16 20.03 -11.20
N ILE A 265 2.94 18.78 -10.80
CA ILE A 265 3.94 17.96 -10.11
C ILE A 265 4.81 17.29 -11.16
N LEU A 266 6.12 17.54 -11.10
CA LEU A 266 7.09 16.92 -11.98
C LEU A 266 7.63 15.62 -11.35
N ASN A 267 7.79 14.57 -12.17
CA ASN A 267 8.52 13.38 -11.75
C ASN A 267 10.01 13.63 -11.90
N VAL A 268 10.76 13.54 -10.82
CA VAL A 268 12.18 13.84 -10.79
C VAL A 268 12.96 12.73 -10.08
N ASN A 269 14.25 12.58 -10.41
CA ASN A 269 15.12 11.58 -9.82
C ASN A 269 14.47 10.18 -9.81
N TYR A 270 13.75 9.86 -10.90
CA TYR A 270 13.04 8.61 -11.14
C TYR A 270 11.78 8.39 -10.28
N VAL A 271 11.80 8.78 -9.00
CA VAL A 271 10.74 8.45 -8.03
C VAL A 271 10.20 9.62 -7.24
N LEU A 272 10.84 10.81 -7.26
CA LEU A 272 10.48 11.92 -6.41
C LEU A 272 9.60 12.97 -7.10
N ARG A 273 9.07 13.90 -6.32
CA ARG A 273 8.27 15.05 -6.78
C ARG A 273 9.14 16.29 -6.88
N GLY A 274 8.94 17.06 -7.93
CA GLY A 274 9.55 18.38 -8.10
C GLY A 274 8.52 19.45 -8.41
N LEU A 275 8.76 20.67 -7.97
CA LEU A 275 7.97 21.86 -8.29
C LEU A 275 8.86 23.03 -8.64
N GLN A 276 8.43 23.85 -9.61
CA GLN A 276 8.95 25.22 -9.79
C GLN A 276 8.27 26.14 -8.76
N ILE A 277 9.05 26.80 -7.92
CA ILE A 277 8.56 27.65 -6.83
C ILE A 277 8.97 29.08 -7.12
N PRO A 278 8.02 30.04 -7.19
CA PRO A 278 8.34 31.45 -7.39
C PRO A 278 9.20 32.01 -6.24
N ALA A 279 9.80 33.17 -6.48
CA ALA A 279 10.47 33.92 -5.43
C ALA A 279 9.48 34.43 -4.39
N GLY A 280 9.83 34.31 -3.11
CA GLY A 280 9.02 34.77 -2.00
C GLY A 280 8.78 33.68 -0.94
N LYS A 281 7.86 34.00 -0.05
CA LYS A 281 7.38 33.04 0.96
C LYS A 281 6.05 32.46 0.49
N HIS A 282 6.01 31.12 0.33
CA HIS A 282 4.86 30.44 -0.21
C HIS A 282 4.42 29.26 0.68
N THR A 283 3.12 28.99 0.65
CA THR A 283 2.53 27.76 1.21
C THR A 283 2.32 26.75 0.08
N ILE A 284 2.93 25.57 0.22
CA ILE A 284 2.83 24.48 -0.74
C ILE A 284 2.02 23.35 -0.11
N GLU A 285 0.99 22.89 -0.81
CA GLU A 285 0.18 21.78 -0.33
C GLU A 285 0.12 20.67 -1.40
N PHE A 286 0.22 19.43 -0.94
CA PHE A 286 -0.09 18.24 -1.76
C PHE A 286 -1.30 17.54 -1.14
N LYS A 287 -2.36 17.35 -1.95
CA LYS A 287 -3.58 16.62 -1.53
C LYS A 287 -3.81 15.41 -2.42
N PHE A 288 -4.13 14.28 -1.80
CA PHE A 288 -4.44 13.05 -2.53
C PHE A 288 -5.95 12.88 -2.67
N GLU A 289 -6.46 13.15 -3.87
CA GLU A 289 -7.89 13.12 -4.20
C GLU A 289 -8.15 12.35 -5.51
N PRO A 290 -7.95 11.02 -5.53
CA PRO A 290 -8.11 10.25 -6.75
C PRO A 290 -9.58 10.21 -7.21
N GLN A 291 -9.86 10.80 -8.36
CA GLN A 291 -11.22 10.89 -8.93
C GLN A 291 -11.84 9.50 -9.16
N VAL A 292 -11.02 8.50 -9.48
CA VAL A 292 -11.47 7.13 -9.69
C VAL A 292 -12.11 6.53 -8.44
N VAL A 293 -11.64 6.89 -7.24
CA VAL A 293 -12.21 6.43 -5.96
C VAL A 293 -13.54 7.11 -5.70
N LYS A 294 -13.65 8.43 -5.95
CA LYS A 294 -14.92 9.16 -5.82
C LYS A 294 -16.00 8.57 -6.74
N THR A 295 -15.66 8.36 -8.01
CA THR A 295 -16.58 7.78 -9.01
C THR A 295 -16.96 6.34 -8.64
N GLY A 296 -15.99 5.51 -8.29
CA GLY A 296 -16.23 4.12 -7.89
C GLY A 296 -17.13 3.99 -6.66
N SER A 297 -16.88 4.80 -5.63
CA SER A 297 -17.73 4.84 -4.42
C SER A 297 -19.16 5.27 -4.72
N THR A 298 -19.35 6.26 -5.61
CA THR A 298 -20.68 6.70 -6.05
C THR A 298 -21.43 5.60 -6.80
N ILE A 299 -20.76 4.91 -7.73
CA ILE A 299 -21.33 3.77 -8.45
C ILE A 299 -21.71 2.65 -7.48
N ALA A 300 -20.84 2.31 -6.55
CA ALA A 300 -21.09 1.28 -5.54
C ALA A 300 -22.32 1.62 -4.67
N LEU A 301 -22.43 2.88 -4.22
CA LEU A 301 -23.55 3.35 -3.43
C LEU A 301 -24.87 3.22 -4.22
N ILE A 302 -24.91 3.72 -5.46
CA ILE A 302 -26.10 3.64 -6.32
C ILE A 302 -26.50 2.17 -6.56
N SER A 303 -25.53 1.30 -6.87
CA SER A 303 -25.79 -0.13 -7.08
C SER A 303 -26.36 -0.80 -5.84
N THR A 304 -25.84 -0.47 -4.66
CA THR A 304 -26.35 -0.99 -3.38
C THR A 304 -27.78 -0.54 -3.11
N LEU A 305 -28.09 0.73 -3.35
CA LEU A 305 -29.45 1.26 -3.20
C LEU A 305 -30.44 0.59 -4.16
N LEU A 306 -30.06 0.38 -5.42
CA LEU A 306 -30.88 -0.32 -6.40
C LEU A 306 -31.12 -1.78 -6.01
N MET A 307 -30.10 -2.47 -5.49
CA MET A 307 -30.24 -3.83 -4.99
C MET A 307 -31.22 -3.91 -3.80
N LEU A 308 -31.10 -3.00 -2.84
CA LEU A 308 -32.02 -2.95 -1.69
C LEU A 308 -33.46 -2.63 -2.14
N LEU A 309 -33.63 -1.74 -3.11
CA LEU A 309 -34.93 -1.42 -3.69
C LEU A 309 -35.57 -2.65 -4.35
N THR A 310 -34.82 -3.38 -5.18
CA THR A 310 -35.33 -4.60 -5.83
C THR A 310 -35.72 -5.68 -4.84
N ILE A 311 -34.92 -5.89 -3.78
CA ILE A 311 -35.26 -6.81 -2.68
C ILE A 311 -36.57 -6.36 -1.98
N GLY A 312 -36.67 -5.07 -1.63
CA GLY A 312 -37.83 -4.50 -0.98
C GLY A 312 -39.09 -4.67 -1.83
N LEU A 313 -39.02 -4.37 -3.13
CA LEU A 313 -40.12 -4.59 -4.09
C LEU A 313 -40.45 -6.09 -4.19
N GLY A 314 -39.50 -6.97 -4.25
CA GLY A 314 -39.72 -8.43 -4.28
C GLY A 314 -40.49 -8.90 -3.04
N ILE A 315 -40.07 -8.48 -1.83
CA ILE A 315 -40.79 -8.79 -0.58
C ILE A 315 -42.19 -8.22 -0.57
N PHE A 316 -42.38 -6.97 -1.04
CA PHE A 316 -43.68 -6.33 -1.13
C PHE A 316 -44.65 -7.09 -2.06
N TYR A 317 -44.22 -7.45 -3.28
CA TYR A 317 -45.02 -8.21 -4.23
C TYR A 317 -45.32 -9.61 -3.70
N TRP A 318 -44.37 -10.30 -3.10
CA TRP A 318 -44.58 -11.62 -2.48
C TRP A 318 -45.62 -11.56 -1.35
N ARG A 319 -45.57 -10.57 -0.46
CA ARG A 319 -46.58 -10.37 0.60
C ARG A 319 -47.94 -10.06 0.04
N LYS A 320 -48.04 -9.22 -1.01
CA LYS A 320 -49.29 -8.90 -1.67
C LYS A 320 -49.94 -10.14 -2.31
N GLN A 321 -49.16 -10.97 -2.98
CA GLN A 321 -49.63 -12.22 -3.59
C GLN A 321 -50.16 -13.20 -2.54
N ASN A 322 -49.48 -13.36 -1.43
CA ASN A 322 -49.91 -14.25 -0.34
C ASN A 322 -51.17 -13.77 0.38
N LYS A 323 -51.41 -12.45 0.48
CA LYS A 323 -52.69 -11.90 0.99
C LYS A 323 -53.84 -12.24 0.06
N ASN A 324 -53.69 -12.04 -1.23
CA ASN A 324 -54.73 -12.34 -2.21
C ASN A 324 -55.08 -13.86 -2.23
N LEU A 325 -54.11 -14.73 -2.02
CA LEU A 325 -54.34 -16.18 -1.91
C LEU A 325 -55.05 -16.61 -0.60
N ALA A 326 -54.90 -15.82 0.47
CA ALA A 326 -55.58 -16.08 1.73
C ALA A 326 -57.04 -15.59 1.74
N GLU A 327 -57.40 -14.58 0.92
CA GLU A 327 -58.76 -14.06 0.75
C GLU A 327 -59.65 -14.91 -0.20
N ILE A 328 -59.03 -15.84 -0.98
CA ILE A 328 -59.74 -16.72 -1.92
C ILE A 328 -60.02 -18.10 -1.27
N LYS A 329 -59.49 -18.38 -0.08
CA LYS A 329 -59.83 -19.58 0.73
C LYS A 329 -60.85 -19.26 1.80
#